data_152620ee04ccc4308dc8d4a3e63449cd
#
_entry.id   152620ee04ccc4308dc8d4a3e63449cd
#
_cell.length_a   1.000
_cell.length_b   1.000
_cell.length_c   1.000
_cell.angle_alpha   90.00
_cell.angle_beta   90.00
_cell.angle_gamma   90.00
#
_symmetry.space_group_name_H-M   'P 1'
#
loop_
_entity.id
_entity.type
_entity.pdbx_description
1 polymer ?
#
loop_
_entity_poly.entity_id
_entity_poly.type
_entity_poly.pdbx_seq_one_letter_code
_entity_poly.pdbx_strand_id
1 'polypeptide(L)'
;MHRRRFLQSLPAGPLALGAQFSSHAAALQGLGMPGPYKGRVIDVEHPGSIVNGAYQAGPVMEMMRRGMRELTGADGWVDAWKRFFEPGDVVGIKVNPVGMPHVISAPEVLREIIAGVMATGVKAQDIVVYDRYRRQFLQAGFDKWLPEKVRWMHAVEDYEEIQLGIDGYDRDHYMEMALVQPGQDLSNLTMRRSFASNFITKSVNKLINLCVLKDHQSAGVTLALKNLSHGLVNNVARSHSTFTLNACGAFIPAVVQMPVIRNKAVLHIL
;
A
#
# COMPACT_ATOMS: atom_id res chain seq x y z
N MET A 1 11.41 14.28 -31.74
CA MET A 1 10.63 15.28 -32.50
C MET A 1 9.18 15.16 -32.14
N HIS A 2 8.60 16.23 -31.56
CA HIS A 2 7.17 16.58 -31.46
C HIS A 2 6.19 15.61 -30.77
N ARG A 3 6.11 15.74 -29.43
CA ARG A 3 4.90 15.42 -28.66
C ARG A 3 4.62 16.53 -27.63
N ARG A 4 4.34 17.73 -28.12
CA ARG A 4 3.76 18.81 -27.29
C ARG A 4 2.82 19.62 -28.18
N ARG A 5 1.51 19.29 -28.16
CA ARG A 5 0.39 20.19 -28.54
C ARG A 5 -0.91 19.38 -28.56
N PHE A 6 -1.54 19.20 -27.39
CA PHE A 6 -2.96 18.86 -27.34
C PHE A 6 -3.55 19.30 -26.00
N LEU A 7 -3.56 20.58 -25.70
CA LEU A 7 -4.34 21.20 -24.63
C LEU A 7 -4.30 22.72 -24.83
N GLN A 8 -5.06 23.22 -25.78
CA GLN A 8 -5.49 24.62 -25.81
C GLN A 8 -6.79 24.69 -26.58
N SER A 9 -7.80 25.13 -25.88
CA SER A 9 -9.05 25.77 -26.30
C SER A 9 -10.32 25.12 -25.71
N LEU A 10 -10.73 25.63 -24.55
CA LEU A 10 -12.14 25.79 -24.21
C LEU A 10 -12.32 27.19 -23.62
N PRO A 11 -13.34 27.93 -24.03
CA PRO A 11 -13.52 29.34 -23.67
C PRO A 11 -14.06 29.51 -22.24
N ALA A 12 -13.52 30.51 -21.55
CA ALA A 12 -14.00 30.98 -20.26
C ALA A 12 -15.33 31.75 -20.42
N GLY A 13 -16.34 31.31 -19.70
CA GLY A 13 -17.54 32.09 -19.42
C GLY A 13 -17.66 32.33 -17.91
N PRO A 14 -17.99 33.57 -17.47
CA PRO A 14 -18.01 33.88 -16.04
C PRO A 14 -19.35 33.53 -15.42
N LEU A 15 -19.37 32.70 -14.38
CA LEU A 15 -20.47 32.65 -13.42
C LEU A 15 -19.89 32.81 -12.02
N ALA A 16 -19.90 34.06 -11.57
CA ALA A 16 -19.70 34.43 -10.20
C ALA A 16 -20.92 34.01 -9.37
N LEU A 17 -20.78 32.98 -8.53
CA LEU A 17 -21.64 32.76 -7.38
C LEU A 17 -20.71 32.63 -6.17
N GLY A 18 -20.69 33.66 -5.34
CA GLY A 18 -19.98 33.72 -4.09
C GLY A 18 -20.50 32.67 -3.14
N ALA A 19 -19.65 31.69 -2.87
CA ALA A 19 -19.72 30.85 -1.66
C ALA A 19 -18.45 31.16 -0.86
N GLN A 20 -18.62 31.92 0.22
CA GLN A 20 -17.61 32.02 1.26
C GLN A 20 -17.46 30.66 1.90
N PHE A 21 -16.53 29.86 1.39
CA PHE A 21 -16.07 28.66 2.10
C PHE A 21 -15.11 29.10 3.18
N SER A 22 -15.58 28.97 4.42
CA SER A 22 -14.84 29.21 5.65
C SER A 22 -13.45 28.60 5.58
N SER A 23 -12.43 29.36 5.93
CA SER A 23 -11.01 29.02 6.02
C SER A 23 -10.64 27.96 7.08
N HIS A 24 -11.61 27.16 7.56
CA HIS A 24 -11.42 26.06 8.50
C HIS A 24 -11.31 24.69 7.85
N ALA A 25 -11.45 24.54 6.54
CA ALA A 25 -11.32 23.26 5.84
C ALA A 25 -9.86 22.88 5.48
N ALA A 26 -8.91 23.77 5.72
CA ALA A 26 -7.48 23.49 5.43
C ALA A 26 -6.75 22.70 6.53
N ALA A 27 -7.39 22.45 7.67
CA ALA A 27 -6.74 21.86 8.85
C ALA A 27 -6.90 20.33 9.00
N LEU A 28 -7.56 19.64 8.06
CA LEU A 28 -7.75 18.19 8.09
C LEU A 28 -7.51 17.54 6.73
N GLN A 29 -6.40 17.84 6.08
CA GLN A 29 -5.86 16.86 5.14
C GLN A 29 -5.28 15.72 5.99
N GLY A 30 -6.07 14.65 6.16
CA GLY A 30 -5.59 13.45 6.82
C GLY A 30 -4.32 12.93 6.13
N LEU A 31 -3.48 12.19 6.85
CA LEU A 31 -2.24 11.60 6.32
C LEU A 31 -2.49 10.58 5.21
N GLY A 32 -3.71 10.03 5.11
CA GLY A 32 -4.09 9.09 4.05
C GLY A 32 -4.05 9.69 2.65
N MET A 33 -4.14 8.84 1.64
CA MET A 33 -4.03 9.25 0.23
C MET A 33 -5.06 10.33 -0.15
N PRO A 34 -4.64 11.42 -0.80
CA PRO A 34 -3.33 11.70 -1.41
C PRO A 34 -2.26 12.21 -0.43
N GLY A 35 -2.57 12.42 0.84
CA GLY A 35 -1.65 12.85 1.87
C GLY A 35 -1.08 14.26 1.70
N PRO A 36 -0.21 14.71 2.65
CA PRO A 36 0.34 16.07 2.66
C PRO A 36 1.40 16.32 1.58
N TYR A 37 2.02 15.26 1.05
CA TYR A 37 3.10 15.35 0.04
C TYR A 37 2.60 14.96 -1.34
N LYS A 38 1.47 15.48 -1.73
CA LYS A 38 0.74 15.15 -2.95
C LYS A 38 1.60 15.32 -4.21
N GLY A 39 1.71 14.24 -4.98
CA GLY A 39 2.48 14.20 -6.23
C GLY A 39 4.00 14.20 -6.04
N ARG A 40 4.49 14.10 -4.82
CA ARG A 40 5.93 14.07 -4.53
C ARG A 40 6.43 12.63 -4.49
N VAL A 41 7.47 12.36 -5.26
CA VAL A 41 8.22 11.11 -5.28
C VAL A 41 9.68 11.44 -5.04
N ILE A 42 10.33 10.71 -4.16
CA ILE A 42 11.76 10.81 -3.91
C ILE A 42 12.41 9.52 -4.38
N ASP A 43 13.34 9.65 -5.29
CA ASP A 43 14.18 8.57 -5.76
C ASP A 43 15.58 8.75 -5.17
N VAL A 44 16.09 7.70 -4.52
CA VAL A 44 17.40 7.72 -3.86
C VAL A 44 18.21 6.53 -4.34
N GLU A 45 19.35 6.82 -4.89
CA GLU A 45 20.31 5.81 -5.33
C GLU A 45 21.54 5.78 -4.44
N HIS A 46 22.08 4.57 -4.22
CA HIS A 46 23.36 4.37 -3.56
C HIS A 46 24.10 3.19 -4.23
N PRO A 47 25.31 3.39 -4.79
CA PRO A 47 26.02 2.37 -5.55
C PRO A 47 26.42 1.16 -4.73
N GLY A 48 26.52 1.29 -3.41
CA GLY A 48 26.82 0.20 -2.48
C GLY A 48 25.57 -0.49 -1.89
N SER A 49 24.37 -0.18 -2.35
CA SER A 49 23.13 -0.75 -1.77
C SER A 49 22.96 -2.25 -2.05
N ILE A 50 23.53 -2.74 -3.16
CA ILE A 50 23.54 -4.16 -3.53
C ILE A 50 24.96 -4.55 -3.90
N VAL A 51 25.52 -5.54 -3.21
CA VAL A 51 26.85 -6.13 -3.49
C VAL A 51 26.71 -7.63 -3.65
N ASN A 52 27.14 -8.16 -4.78
CA ASN A 52 27.03 -9.60 -5.11
C ASN A 52 25.59 -10.13 -4.96
N GLY A 53 24.58 -9.34 -5.36
CA GLY A 53 23.18 -9.71 -5.27
C GLY A 53 22.55 -9.63 -3.87
N ALA A 54 23.29 -9.16 -2.87
CA ALA A 54 22.80 -9.01 -1.50
C ALA A 54 22.68 -7.53 -1.10
N TYR A 55 21.57 -7.18 -0.46
CA TYR A 55 21.36 -5.84 0.09
C TYR A 55 22.37 -5.55 1.22
N GLN A 56 22.81 -4.30 1.28
CA GLN A 56 23.75 -3.83 2.27
C GLN A 56 23.04 -2.90 3.26
N ALA A 57 22.99 -3.29 4.53
CA ALA A 57 22.21 -2.58 5.56
C ALA A 57 22.62 -1.11 5.75
N GLY A 58 23.92 -0.79 5.73
CA GLY A 58 24.42 0.60 5.87
C GLY A 58 23.91 1.51 4.76
N PRO A 59 24.21 1.22 3.49
CA PRO A 59 23.69 1.98 2.35
C PRO A 59 22.17 2.08 2.32
N VAL A 60 21.42 0.99 2.61
CA VAL A 60 19.95 1.01 2.67
C VAL A 60 19.47 1.98 3.77
N MET A 61 20.08 1.96 4.95
CA MET A 61 19.80 2.90 6.02
C MET A 61 20.03 4.36 5.58
N GLU A 62 21.13 4.66 4.90
CA GLU A 62 21.43 6.00 4.39
C GLU A 62 20.38 6.46 3.37
N MET A 63 20.02 5.59 2.42
CA MET A 63 18.97 5.85 1.44
C MET A 63 17.63 6.16 2.11
N MET A 64 17.22 5.35 3.08
CA MET A 64 15.95 5.54 3.81
C MET A 64 15.95 6.87 4.59
N ARG A 65 17.02 7.18 5.31
CA ARG A 65 17.14 8.42 6.07
C ARG A 65 17.14 9.66 5.17
N ARG A 66 17.86 9.59 4.06
CA ARG A 66 17.85 10.65 3.05
C ARG A 66 16.47 10.82 2.41
N GLY A 67 15.88 9.73 1.92
CA GLY A 67 14.57 9.75 1.26
C GLY A 67 13.46 10.33 2.13
N MET A 68 13.41 9.93 3.41
CA MET A 68 12.44 10.47 4.37
C MET A 68 12.62 11.96 4.66
N ARG A 69 13.86 12.41 4.80
CA ARG A 69 14.16 13.85 5.00
C ARG A 69 13.80 14.66 3.76
N GLU A 70 14.18 14.21 2.59
CA GLU A 70 13.87 14.90 1.34
C GLU A 70 12.35 14.92 1.06
N LEU A 71 11.62 13.83 1.37
CA LEU A 71 10.17 13.79 1.24
C LEU A 71 9.48 14.84 2.09
N THR A 72 9.89 14.95 3.35
CA THR A 72 9.20 15.75 4.36
C THR A 72 9.74 17.16 4.52
N GLY A 73 10.98 17.42 4.08
CA GLY A 73 11.70 18.65 4.34
C GLY A 73 12.19 18.78 5.80
N ALA A 74 12.21 17.69 6.57
CA ALA A 74 12.66 17.69 7.94
C ALA A 74 14.21 17.64 8.04
N ASP A 75 14.79 18.34 9.02
CA ASP A 75 16.24 18.35 9.24
C ASP A 75 16.74 17.00 9.78
N GLY A 76 16.01 16.42 10.74
CA GLY A 76 16.29 15.13 11.36
C GLY A 76 15.52 13.97 10.74
N TRP A 77 16.15 12.78 10.68
CA TRP A 77 15.44 11.59 10.18
C TRP A 77 14.28 11.16 11.08
N VAL A 78 14.41 11.32 12.39
CA VAL A 78 13.32 11.03 13.36
C VAL A 78 12.15 12.00 13.16
N ASP A 79 12.46 13.28 12.93
CA ASP A 79 11.43 14.29 12.71
C ASP A 79 10.69 14.07 11.39
N ALA A 80 11.37 13.50 10.39
CA ALA A 80 10.73 13.07 9.15
C ALA A 80 9.68 11.98 9.41
N TRP A 81 9.98 10.98 10.23
CA TRP A 81 9.03 9.94 10.61
C TRP A 81 7.89 10.47 11.48
N LYS A 82 8.15 11.43 12.38
CA LYS A 82 7.13 12.11 13.20
C LYS A 82 6.11 12.91 12.40
N ARG A 83 6.36 13.16 11.10
CA ARG A 83 5.35 13.72 10.19
C ARG A 83 4.20 12.75 9.92
N PHE A 84 4.43 11.46 10.14
CA PHE A 84 3.47 10.40 9.85
C PHE A 84 2.99 9.65 11.09
N PHE A 85 3.87 9.49 12.10
CA PHE A 85 3.62 8.59 13.23
C PHE A 85 3.87 9.27 14.56
N GLU A 86 3.10 8.86 15.58
CA GLU A 86 3.17 9.35 16.94
C GLU A 86 2.92 8.23 17.95
N PRO A 87 3.30 8.39 19.24
CA PRO A 87 2.97 7.44 20.28
C PRO A 87 1.45 7.18 20.36
N GLY A 88 1.07 5.90 20.45
CA GLY A 88 -0.33 5.47 20.45
C GLY A 88 -0.86 5.01 19.08
N ASP A 89 -0.14 5.25 17.99
CA ASP A 89 -0.47 4.64 16.72
C ASP A 89 -0.28 3.12 16.75
N VAL A 90 -1.14 2.41 16.05
CA VAL A 90 -0.95 1.01 15.67
C VAL A 90 -0.64 0.96 14.18
N VAL A 91 0.64 0.75 13.87
CA VAL A 91 1.16 0.89 12.50
C VAL A 91 1.23 -0.45 11.79
N GLY A 92 0.49 -0.57 10.69
CA GLY A 92 0.60 -1.69 9.78
C GLY A 92 1.71 -1.50 8.74
N ILE A 93 2.41 -2.57 8.39
CA ILE A 93 3.37 -2.58 7.28
C ILE A 93 2.96 -3.69 6.32
N LYS A 94 2.40 -3.33 5.16
CA LYS A 94 2.07 -4.29 4.11
C LYS A 94 3.31 -4.60 3.29
N VAL A 95 3.78 -5.84 3.35
CA VAL A 95 4.90 -6.36 2.55
C VAL A 95 4.42 -7.10 1.31
N ASN A 96 5.34 -7.54 0.45
CA ASN A 96 5.06 -8.33 -0.74
C ASN A 96 6.00 -9.55 -0.82
N PRO A 97 5.56 -10.75 -0.48
CA PRO A 97 6.33 -12.00 -0.60
C PRO A 97 6.28 -12.62 -2.00
N VAL A 98 5.35 -12.19 -2.85
CA VAL A 98 5.15 -12.78 -4.19
C VAL A 98 6.34 -12.49 -5.08
N GLY A 99 7.00 -13.53 -5.56
CA GLY A 99 8.23 -13.43 -6.35
C GLY A 99 9.47 -13.89 -5.58
N MET A 100 9.24 -14.50 -4.38
CA MET A 100 10.31 -15.12 -3.62
C MET A 100 11.13 -16.10 -4.47
N PRO A 101 12.44 -16.24 -4.19
CA PRO A 101 13.16 -15.57 -3.11
C PRO A 101 13.70 -14.17 -3.47
N HIS A 102 13.65 -13.74 -4.73
CA HIS A 102 14.44 -12.60 -5.20
C HIS A 102 13.67 -11.29 -5.33
N VAL A 103 12.38 -11.35 -5.71
CA VAL A 103 11.59 -10.15 -6.05
C VAL A 103 10.51 -9.92 -5.00
N ILE A 104 10.95 -9.66 -3.77
CA ILE A 104 10.10 -9.44 -2.59
C ILE A 104 10.46 -8.13 -1.90
N SER A 105 9.64 -7.68 -0.97
CA SER A 105 9.99 -6.53 -0.12
C SER A 105 11.29 -6.81 0.65
N ALA A 106 12.28 -5.93 0.51
CA ALA A 106 13.61 -6.15 1.06
C ALA A 106 13.61 -6.13 2.61
N PRO A 107 14.24 -7.13 3.26
CA PRO A 107 14.31 -7.19 4.73
C PRO A 107 15.02 -6.00 5.33
N GLU A 108 16.06 -5.49 4.68
CA GLU A 108 16.84 -4.34 5.12
C GLU A 108 15.97 -3.07 5.15
N VAL A 109 15.16 -2.85 4.11
CA VAL A 109 14.19 -1.74 4.06
C VAL A 109 13.11 -1.91 5.15
N LEU A 110 12.59 -3.12 5.33
CA LEU A 110 11.60 -3.40 6.38
C LEU A 110 12.15 -3.07 7.78
N ARG A 111 13.41 -3.43 8.07
CA ARG A 111 14.05 -3.11 9.36
C ARG A 111 14.20 -1.62 9.59
N GLU A 112 14.59 -0.87 8.56
CA GLU A 112 14.71 0.60 8.64
C GLU A 112 13.33 1.28 8.82
N ILE A 113 12.29 0.77 8.19
CA ILE A 113 10.91 1.22 8.43
C ILE A 113 10.52 1.01 9.88
N ILE A 114 10.72 -0.19 10.42
CA ILE A 114 10.40 -0.53 11.82
C ILE A 114 11.20 0.37 12.77
N ALA A 115 12.50 0.56 12.53
CA ALA A 115 13.35 1.43 13.33
C ALA A 115 12.86 2.89 13.30
N GLY A 116 12.49 3.38 12.12
CA GLY A 116 11.95 4.74 11.94
C GLY A 116 10.62 4.95 12.67
N VAL A 117 9.70 4.00 12.57
CA VAL A 117 8.43 4.05 13.31
C VAL A 117 8.67 4.00 14.81
N MET A 118 9.53 3.11 15.31
CA MET A 118 9.86 3.03 16.74
C MET A 118 10.53 4.30 17.26
N ALA A 119 11.35 4.96 16.47
CA ALA A 119 12.01 6.22 16.84
C ALA A 119 11.02 7.38 17.08
N THR A 120 9.78 7.27 16.60
CA THR A 120 8.71 8.26 16.92
C THR A 120 8.06 8.05 18.28
N GLY A 121 8.37 6.94 18.96
CA GLY A 121 7.75 6.54 20.23
C GLY A 121 6.63 5.50 20.10
N VAL A 122 6.35 5.01 18.89
CA VAL A 122 5.46 3.86 18.68
C VAL A 122 6.15 2.62 19.26
N LYS A 123 5.42 1.83 20.04
CA LYS A 123 5.98 0.62 20.68
C LYS A 123 6.08 -0.52 19.66
N ALA A 124 7.08 -1.38 19.80
CA ALA A 124 7.27 -2.54 18.93
C ALA A 124 6.01 -3.41 18.80
N GLN A 125 5.29 -3.63 19.90
CA GLN A 125 4.04 -4.40 19.93
C GLN A 125 2.87 -3.73 19.19
N ASP A 126 2.99 -2.46 18.88
CA ASP A 126 1.98 -1.69 18.12
C ASP A 126 2.36 -1.59 16.63
N ILE A 127 3.41 -2.31 16.21
CA ILE A 127 3.78 -2.49 14.80
C ILE A 127 3.34 -3.89 14.36
N VAL A 128 2.64 -3.95 13.22
CA VAL A 128 2.08 -5.18 12.67
C VAL A 128 2.49 -5.35 11.20
N VAL A 129 3.38 -6.28 10.92
CA VAL A 129 3.75 -6.62 9.54
C VAL A 129 2.72 -7.58 8.96
N TYR A 130 2.31 -7.38 7.73
CA TYR A 130 1.18 -8.10 7.15
C TYR A 130 1.42 -8.51 5.71
N ASP A 131 1.03 -9.74 5.39
CA ASP A 131 0.68 -10.15 4.04
C ASP A 131 -0.63 -10.96 4.04
N ARG A 132 -1.24 -11.08 2.88
CA ARG A 132 -2.53 -11.74 2.73
C ARG A 132 -2.47 -13.23 3.08
N TYR A 133 -1.42 -13.92 2.60
CA TYR A 133 -1.26 -15.37 2.71
C TYR A 133 -0.20 -15.74 3.73
N ARG A 134 -0.59 -16.46 4.80
CA ARG A 134 0.33 -16.93 5.85
C ARG A 134 1.50 -17.73 5.28
N ARG A 135 1.20 -18.72 4.42
CA ARG A 135 2.22 -19.59 3.86
C ARG A 135 3.27 -18.79 3.09
N GLN A 136 2.87 -17.87 2.23
CA GLN A 136 3.81 -17.04 1.46
C GLN A 136 4.66 -16.15 2.36
N PHE A 137 4.07 -15.58 3.42
CA PHE A 137 4.78 -14.77 4.41
C PHE A 137 5.91 -15.56 5.09
N LEU A 138 5.59 -16.76 5.57
CA LEU A 138 6.56 -17.64 6.25
C LEU A 138 7.62 -18.22 5.30
N GLN A 139 7.24 -18.63 4.09
CA GLN A 139 8.18 -19.12 3.09
C GLN A 139 9.19 -18.07 2.65
N ALA A 140 8.77 -16.81 2.57
CA ALA A 140 9.66 -15.69 2.29
C ALA A 140 10.55 -15.29 3.48
N GLY A 141 10.29 -15.82 4.68
CA GLY A 141 11.11 -15.62 5.88
C GLY A 141 10.81 -14.32 6.64
N PHE A 142 9.70 -13.64 6.36
CA PHE A 142 9.38 -12.36 7.01
C PHE A 142 9.29 -12.46 8.54
N ASP A 143 8.76 -13.58 9.07
CA ASP A 143 8.69 -13.86 10.50
C ASP A 143 10.04 -13.83 11.20
N LYS A 144 11.10 -14.27 10.49
CA LYS A 144 12.48 -14.37 11.03
C LYS A 144 13.22 -13.03 11.03
N TRP A 145 12.73 -12.04 10.30
CA TRP A 145 13.38 -10.73 10.17
C TRP A 145 12.83 -9.69 11.13
N LEU A 146 11.74 -10.01 11.83
CA LEU A 146 11.09 -9.06 12.73
C LEU A 146 11.86 -8.94 14.06
N PRO A 147 12.04 -7.71 14.56
CA PRO A 147 12.51 -7.49 15.92
C PRO A 147 11.55 -8.10 16.96
N GLU A 148 12.08 -8.36 18.15
CA GLU A 148 11.29 -8.84 19.29
C GLU A 148 10.07 -7.93 19.55
N LYS A 149 8.92 -8.54 19.84
CA LYS A 149 7.61 -7.90 20.09
C LYS A 149 6.93 -7.26 18.88
N VAL A 150 7.57 -7.12 17.73
CA VAL A 150 6.89 -6.74 16.49
C VAL A 150 5.97 -7.88 16.08
N ARG A 151 4.70 -7.56 15.85
CA ARG A 151 3.68 -8.55 15.50
C ARG A 151 3.61 -8.75 14.00
N TRP A 152 3.02 -9.85 13.58
CA TRP A 152 2.63 -10.05 12.20
C TRP A 152 1.23 -10.67 12.09
N MET A 153 0.58 -10.47 10.97
CA MET A 153 -0.77 -10.95 10.68
C MET A 153 -0.90 -11.39 9.22
N HIS A 154 -1.91 -12.19 8.97
CA HIS A 154 -2.35 -12.60 7.63
C HIS A 154 -3.89 -12.59 7.57
N ALA A 155 -4.47 -12.68 6.38
CA ALA A 155 -5.91 -12.81 6.22
C ALA A 155 -6.33 -14.28 6.14
N VAL A 156 -5.62 -15.09 5.34
CA VAL A 156 -5.91 -16.50 5.12
C VAL A 156 -4.63 -17.33 5.13
N GLU A 157 -4.76 -18.64 5.33
CA GLU A 157 -3.62 -19.55 5.42
C GLU A 157 -2.88 -19.68 4.09
N ASP A 158 -3.62 -19.87 2.99
CA ASP A 158 -3.03 -20.15 1.68
C ASP A 158 -3.86 -19.55 0.54
N TYR A 159 -3.27 -19.57 -0.65
CA TYR A 159 -3.97 -19.22 -1.87
C TYR A 159 -5.02 -20.28 -2.23
N GLU A 160 -6.20 -19.81 -2.58
CA GLU A 160 -7.26 -20.61 -3.22
C GLU A 160 -7.75 -19.88 -4.48
N GLU A 161 -8.14 -20.65 -5.49
CA GLU A 161 -8.53 -20.07 -6.79
C GLU A 161 -9.82 -19.25 -6.73
N ILE A 162 -10.78 -19.71 -5.94
CA ILE A 162 -12.11 -19.08 -5.84
C ILE A 162 -12.07 -17.80 -5.01
N GLN A 163 -11.25 -17.76 -3.97
CA GLN A 163 -11.00 -16.60 -3.10
C GLN A 163 -12.26 -15.95 -2.48
N LEU A 164 -13.30 -16.73 -2.25
CA LEU A 164 -14.55 -16.27 -1.64
C LEU A 164 -14.61 -16.48 -0.12
N GLY A 165 -13.60 -17.13 0.46
CA GLY A 165 -13.45 -17.26 1.91
C GLY A 165 -13.45 -15.91 2.59
N ILE A 166 -14.10 -15.82 3.77
CA ILE A 166 -14.38 -14.55 4.45
C ILE A 166 -13.82 -14.46 5.87
N ASP A 167 -13.27 -15.54 6.42
CA ASP A 167 -12.87 -15.62 7.83
C ASP A 167 -11.82 -14.57 8.24
N GLY A 168 -10.90 -14.20 7.35
CA GLY A 168 -9.92 -13.14 7.58
C GLY A 168 -10.37 -11.74 7.15
N TYR A 169 -11.65 -11.57 6.76
CA TYR A 169 -12.16 -10.35 6.13
C TYR A 169 -13.37 -9.78 6.86
N ASP A 170 -13.61 -8.49 6.65
CA ASP A 170 -14.68 -7.72 7.27
C ASP A 170 -15.85 -7.55 6.30
N ARG A 171 -17.02 -8.09 6.67
CA ARG A 171 -18.23 -8.07 5.83
C ARG A 171 -18.82 -6.68 5.63
N ASP A 172 -18.51 -5.75 6.52
CA ASP A 172 -19.06 -4.40 6.49
C ASP A 172 -18.24 -3.45 5.60
N HIS A 173 -17.04 -3.90 5.18
CA HIS A 173 -16.12 -3.10 4.38
C HIS A 173 -15.75 -3.83 3.08
N TYR A 174 -16.41 -3.46 1.99
CA TYR A 174 -16.19 -4.11 0.69
C TYR A 174 -16.21 -3.12 -0.47
N MET A 175 -15.57 -3.53 -1.56
CA MET A 175 -15.75 -2.94 -2.89
C MET A 175 -16.65 -3.85 -3.71
N GLU A 176 -17.69 -3.28 -4.32
CA GLU A 176 -18.57 -3.99 -5.25
C GLU A 176 -18.31 -3.54 -6.69
N MET A 177 -18.23 -4.49 -7.60
CA MET A 177 -18.05 -4.26 -9.02
C MET A 177 -18.82 -5.33 -9.80
N ALA A 178 -19.51 -4.96 -10.88
CA ALA A 178 -20.20 -5.86 -11.79
C ALA A 178 -19.20 -6.70 -12.61
N LEU A 179 -18.42 -7.50 -11.90
CA LEU A 179 -17.33 -8.32 -12.39
C LEU A 179 -17.28 -9.61 -11.58
N VAL A 180 -17.25 -10.75 -12.24
CA VAL A 180 -17.10 -12.08 -11.65
C VAL A 180 -16.11 -12.92 -12.46
N GLN A 181 -15.65 -14.04 -11.92
CA GLN A 181 -14.84 -14.97 -12.69
C GLN A 181 -15.72 -15.66 -13.77
N PRO A 182 -15.12 -16.11 -14.88
CA PRO A 182 -15.83 -16.88 -15.88
C PRO A 182 -16.59 -18.07 -15.25
N GLY A 183 -17.85 -18.22 -15.62
CA GLY A 183 -18.72 -19.28 -15.11
C GLY A 183 -19.41 -18.98 -13.76
N GLN A 184 -19.08 -17.87 -13.10
CA GLN A 184 -19.80 -17.43 -11.91
C GLN A 184 -21.03 -16.59 -12.25
N ASP A 185 -22.01 -16.59 -11.34
CA ASP A 185 -23.25 -15.83 -11.47
C ASP A 185 -23.05 -14.34 -11.14
N LEU A 186 -23.17 -13.51 -12.17
CA LEU A 186 -23.07 -12.04 -12.02
C LEU A 186 -24.18 -11.44 -11.15
N SER A 187 -25.33 -12.11 -11.00
CA SER A 187 -26.41 -11.64 -10.12
C SER A 187 -26.10 -11.86 -8.65
N ASN A 188 -25.16 -12.74 -8.33
CA ASN A 188 -24.74 -13.04 -6.94
C ASN A 188 -23.84 -11.93 -6.40
N LEU A 189 -24.36 -11.16 -5.45
CA LEU A 189 -23.65 -10.04 -4.83
C LEU A 189 -22.34 -10.46 -4.15
N THR A 190 -22.28 -11.65 -3.55
CA THR A 190 -21.05 -12.14 -2.90
C THR A 190 -19.94 -12.33 -3.94
N MET A 191 -20.24 -12.80 -5.13
CA MET A 191 -19.27 -12.98 -6.22
C MET A 191 -18.80 -11.64 -6.81
N ARG A 192 -19.59 -10.57 -6.64
CA ARG A 192 -19.27 -9.21 -7.08
C ARG A 192 -18.51 -8.39 -6.05
N ARG A 193 -18.42 -8.85 -4.78
CA ARG A 193 -17.80 -8.12 -3.68
C ARG A 193 -16.39 -8.60 -3.39
N SER A 194 -15.54 -7.67 -3.00
CA SER A 194 -14.21 -7.92 -2.43
C SER A 194 -14.15 -7.26 -1.08
N PHE A 195 -14.06 -8.08 -0.03
CA PHE A 195 -14.10 -7.65 1.37
C PHE A 195 -12.71 -7.30 1.87
N ALA A 196 -12.59 -6.19 2.60
CA ALA A 196 -11.32 -5.76 3.20
C ALA A 196 -10.91 -6.69 4.34
N SER A 197 -9.61 -6.94 4.49
CA SER A 197 -9.07 -7.78 5.56
C SER A 197 -9.30 -7.16 6.95
N ASN A 198 -9.49 -7.99 7.96
CA ASN A 198 -9.58 -7.57 9.36
C ASN A 198 -8.32 -6.81 9.80
N PHE A 199 -7.17 -7.07 9.19
CA PHE A 199 -5.96 -6.31 9.43
C PHE A 199 -6.17 -4.81 9.21
N ILE A 200 -6.66 -4.40 8.03
CA ILE A 200 -6.82 -2.98 7.71
C ILE A 200 -8.04 -2.35 8.36
N THR A 201 -9.11 -3.11 8.62
CA THR A 201 -10.33 -2.56 9.19
C THR A 201 -10.26 -2.44 10.72
N LYS A 202 -9.68 -3.45 11.42
CA LYS A 202 -9.76 -3.61 12.88
C LYS A 202 -8.44 -3.50 13.63
N SER A 203 -7.30 -3.78 12.95
CA SER A 203 -6.05 -4.01 13.69
C SER A 203 -5.07 -2.84 13.67
N VAL A 204 -5.20 -1.91 12.71
CA VAL A 204 -4.27 -0.80 12.54
C VAL A 204 -4.98 0.52 12.24
N ASN A 205 -4.39 1.64 12.64
CA ASN A 205 -4.91 2.96 12.31
C ASN A 205 -4.10 3.69 11.22
N LYS A 206 -2.83 3.31 11.00
CA LYS A 206 -1.98 3.82 9.93
C LYS A 206 -1.31 2.66 9.18
N LEU A 207 -1.08 2.83 7.89
CA LEU A 207 -0.50 1.80 7.03
C LEU A 207 0.68 2.35 6.23
N ILE A 208 1.82 1.67 6.32
CA ILE A 208 2.94 1.79 5.40
C ILE A 208 2.82 0.67 4.36
N ASN A 209 2.95 1.02 3.10
CA ASN A 209 2.94 0.08 2.01
C ASN A 209 4.36 -0.12 1.49
N LEU A 210 5.01 -1.21 1.90
CA LEU A 210 6.32 -1.63 1.39
C LEU A 210 6.10 -2.53 0.18
N CYS A 211 6.07 -1.93 -0.99
CA CYS A 211 5.80 -2.61 -2.25
C CYS A 211 7.09 -2.95 -3.01
N VAL A 212 6.94 -3.54 -4.18
CA VAL A 212 8.05 -3.97 -5.03
C VAL A 212 7.79 -3.51 -6.45
N LEU A 213 8.81 -2.92 -7.08
CA LEU A 213 8.81 -2.63 -8.50
C LEU A 213 9.09 -3.91 -9.28
N LYS A 214 8.06 -4.49 -9.85
CA LYS A 214 8.16 -5.67 -10.73
C LYS A 214 7.06 -5.66 -11.77
N ASP A 215 7.28 -6.38 -12.86
CA ASP A 215 6.26 -6.63 -13.88
C ASP A 215 5.09 -7.45 -13.34
N HIS A 216 3.97 -7.34 -14.00
CA HIS A 216 2.79 -8.14 -13.71
C HIS A 216 1.96 -8.35 -14.96
N GLN A 217 1.66 -9.60 -15.30
CA GLN A 217 1.00 -9.99 -16.54
C GLN A 217 -0.32 -9.24 -16.80
N SER A 218 -1.18 -9.09 -15.78
CA SER A 218 -2.50 -8.46 -15.95
C SER A 218 -2.51 -6.96 -15.62
N ALA A 219 -1.66 -6.49 -14.72
CA ALA A 219 -1.65 -5.10 -14.28
C ALA A 219 -0.56 -4.24 -14.95
N GLY A 220 0.30 -4.85 -15.77
CA GLY A 220 1.51 -4.24 -16.30
C GLY A 220 2.62 -4.20 -15.25
N VAL A 221 2.38 -3.57 -14.10
CA VAL A 221 3.33 -3.50 -12.99
C VAL A 221 2.70 -3.83 -11.65
N THR A 222 3.48 -4.41 -10.74
CA THR A 222 3.20 -4.43 -9.30
C THR A 222 3.96 -3.28 -8.66
N LEU A 223 3.22 -2.35 -8.10
CA LEU A 223 3.68 -1.18 -7.37
C LEU A 223 2.71 -0.93 -6.20
N ALA A 224 2.70 0.30 -5.70
CA ALA A 224 1.93 0.68 -4.52
C ALA A 224 0.44 0.31 -4.60
N LEU A 225 -0.25 0.69 -5.67
CA LEU A 225 -1.70 0.48 -5.77
C LEU A 225 -2.08 -1.00 -5.86
N LYS A 226 -1.31 -1.80 -6.66
CA LYS A 226 -1.58 -3.23 -6.76
C LYS A 226 -1.28 -3.96 -5.44
N ASN A 227 -0.20 -3.61 -4.74
CA ASN A 227 0.12 -4.20 -3.45
C ASN A 227 -0.96 -3.94 -2.39
N LEU A 228 -1.54 -2.75 -2.40
CA LEU A 228 -2.69 -2.41 -1.54
C LEU A 228 -3.95 -3.17 -1.97
N SER A 229 -4.35 -3.06 -3.24
CA SER A 229 -5.62 -3.62 -3.69
C SER A 229 -5.68 -5.14 -3.52
N HIS A 230 -4.76 -5.87 -4.16
CA HIS A 230 -4.75 -7.33 -4.16
C HIS A 230 -4.28 -7.94 -2.83
N GLY A 231 -3.54 -7.18 -2.04
CA GLY A 231 -3.05 -7.60 -0.74
C GLY A 231 -4.01 -7.39 0.42
N LEU A 232 -4.99 -6.49 0.29
CA LEU A 232 -5.86 -6.10 1.41
C LEU A 232 -7.31 -6.55 1.27
N VAL A 233 -7.71 -7.15 0.13
CA VAL A 233 -9.06 -7.67 -0.05
C VAL A 233 -9.05 -9.11 -0.56
N ASN A 234 -10.18 -9.82 -0.38
CA ASN A 234 -10.41 -11.12 -1.02
C ASN A 234 -10.95 -10.98 -2.45
N ASN A 235 -11.28 -12.10 -3.09
CA ASN A 235 -11.95 -12.18 -4.41
C ASN A 235 -11.28 -11.29 -5.47
N VAL A 236 -9.95 -11.35 -5.56
CA VAL A 236 -9.19 -10.56 -6.53
C VAL A 236 -8.95 -11.28 -7.86
N ALA A 237 -9.10 -12.61 -7.91
CA ALA A 237 -8.86 -13.41 -9.10
C ALA A 237 -9.73 -12.95 -10.29
N ARG A 238 -10.95 -12.49 -10.02
CA ARG A 238 -11.87 -11.94 -11.03
C ARG A 238 -11.33 -10.72 -11.78
N SER A 239 -10.30 -10.05 -11.29
CA SER A 239 -9.67 -8.90 -11.95
C SER A 239 -8.53 -9.26 -12.89
N HIS A 240 -7.99 -10.48 -12.77
CA HIS A 240 -6.84 -10.92 -13.55
C HIS A 240 -7.24 -11.30 -14.98
N SER A 241 -6.26 -11.28 -15.89
CA SER A 241 -6.47 -11.65 -17.26
C SER A 241 -6.91 -13.11 -17.40
N THR A 242 -8.01 -13.27 -18.12
CA THR A 242 -8.27 -14.46 -18.91
C THR A 242 -8.06 -14.13 -20.38
N PHE A 243 -8.27 -15.06 -21.30
CA PHE A 243 -8.18 -14.77 -22.73
C PHE A 243 -9.13 -13.65 -23.19
N THR A 244 -10.18 -13.37 -22.44
CA THR A 244 -11.24 -12.43 -22.81
C THR A 244 -11.41 -11.26 -21.84
N LEU A 245 -10.79 -11.30 -20.66
CA LEU A 245 -11.02 -10.32 -19.60
C LEU A 245 -9.73 -9.91 -18.90
N ASN A 246 -9.45 -8.63 -18.84
CA ASN A 246 -8.48 -8.01 -17.95
C ASN A 246 -9.09 -6.77 -17.33
N ALA A 247 -9.43 -6.84 -16.06
CA ALA A 247 -10.08 -5.76 -15.33
C ALA A 247 -9.18 -5.11 -14.27
N CYS A 248 -7.90 -5.43 -14.21
CA CYS A 248 -6.99 -4.85 -13.22
C CYS A 248 -6.96 -3.32 -13.24
N GLY A 249 -7.04 -2.71 -14.43
CA GLY A 249 -7.07 -1.24 -14.58
C GLY A 249 -8.26 -0.56 -13.92
N ALA A 250 -9.41 -1.22 -13.83
CA ALA A 250 -10.61 -0.71 -13.14
C ALA A 250 -10.66 -1.18 -11.67
N PHE A 251 -10.30 -2.44 -11.42
CA PHE A 251 -10.40 -3.06 -10.11
C PHE A 251 -9.45 -2.42 -9.07
N ILE A 252 -8.19 -2.22 -9.44
CA ILE A 252 -7.17 -1.67 -8.53
C ILE A 252 -7.57 -0.30 -7.98
N PRO A 253 -7.92 0.70 -8.81
CA PRO A 253 -8.38 2.00 -8.32
C PRO A 253 -9.63 1.90 -7.46
N ALA A 254 -10.61 1.07 -7.84
CA ALA A 254 -11.85 0.90 -7.08
C ALA A 254 -11.61 0.38 -5.67
N VAL A 255 -10.74 -0.63 -5.50
CA VAL A 255 -10.37 -1.14 -4.18
C VAL A 255 -9.61 -0.10 -3.36
N VAL A 256 -8.63 0.58 -3.96
CA VAL A 256 -7.80 1.56 -3.23
C VAL A 256 -8.61 2.79 -2.80
N GLN A 257 -9.72 3.08 -3.47
CA GLN A 257 -10.64 4.15 -3.07
C GLN A 257 -11.48 3.82 -1.83
N MET A 258 -11.53 2.57 -1.37
CA MET A 258 -12.23 2.22 -0.12
C MET A 258 -11.70 3.08 1.03
N PRO A 259 -12.57 3.77 1.80
CA PRO A 259 -12.13 4.67 2.87
C PRO A 259 -11.19 4.01 3.88
N VAL A 260 -11.42 2.74 4.23
CA VAL A 260 -10.58 1.97 5.18
C VAL A 260 -9.15 1.75 4.68
N ILE A 261 -8.92 1.75 3.38
CA ILE A 261 -7.59 1.66 2.77
C ILE A 261 -7.02 3.06 2.55
N ARG A 262 -7.79 3.91 1.86
CA ARG A 262 -7.36 5.24 1.43
C ARG A 262 -6.95 6.15 2.59
N ASN A 263 -7.73 6.13 3.68
CA ASN A 263 -7.47 7.01 4.82
C ASN A 263 -6.32 6.53 5.71
N LYS A 264 -6.02 5.23 5.69
CA LYS A 264 -4.96 4.65 6.53
C LYS A 264 -3.61 4.50 5.81
N ALA A 265 -3.57 4.44 4.49
CA ALA A 265 -2.33 4.33 3.71
C ALA A 265 -1.63 5.69 3.65
N VAL A 266 -0.64 5.89 4.54
CA VAL A 266 0.03 7.18 4.78
C VAL A 266 1.39 7.30 4.09
N LEU A 267 2.04 6.17 3.78
CA LEU A 267 3.39 6.16 3.20
C LEU A 267 3.55 4.95 2.27
N HIS A 268 4.19 5.17 1.12
CA HIS A 268 4.52 4.14 0.16
C HIS A 268 6.03 4.12 -0.05
N ILE A 269 6.65 2.95 0.10
CA ILE A 269 8.08 2.70 -0.04
C ILE A 269 8.28 1.53 -1.00
N LEU A 270 9.24 1.67 -1.89
CA LEU A 270 9.64 0.64 -2.85
C LEU A 270 11.08 0.23 -2.62
#